data_010ac8e9eb03ab8943ce54325803903a
#
_entry.id   010ac8e9eb03ab8943ce54325803903a
#
_cell.length_a   1.000
_cell.length_b   1.000
_cell.length_c   1.000
_cell.angle_alpha   90.00
_cell.angle_beta   90.00
_cell.angle_gamma   90.00
#
_symmetry.space_group_name_H-M   'P 1'
#
loop_
_entity.id
_entity.type
_entity.pdbx_description
1 polymer ?
#
loop_
_entity_poly.entity_id
_entity_poly.type
_entity_poly.pdbx_seq_one_letter_code
_entity_poly.pdbx_strand_id
1 'polypeptide(L)' 'MKVEVVCYSGYKGDERPVRIRLGGQDYVVEEVLDQWYGPEDVFFKLRANDGNVYILRRHSATPEGEWTLESFRDAERRQ' A
#
# COMPACT_ATOMS: atom_id res chain seq x y z
N MET A 1 3.75 10.04 5.91
CA MET A 1 2.33 10.38 5.69
C MET A 1 1.48 9.18 5.97
N LYS A 2 0.47 9.39 6.78
CA LYS A 2 -0.40 8.31 7.19
C LYS A 2 -1.44 8.03 6.12
N VAL A 3 -1.73 6.78 5.90
CA VAL A 3 -2.66 6.37 4.86
C VAL A 3 -3.59 5.31 5.43
N GLU A 4 -4.82 5.32 4.98
CA GLU A 4 -5.79 4.30 5.35
C GLU A 4 -5.83 3.25 4.27
N VAL A 5 -5.79 2.00 4.67
CA VAL A 5 -5.71 0.90 3.73
C VAL A 5 -6.76 -0.12 4.08
N VAL A 6 -7.53 -0.53 3.07
CA VAL A 6 -8.46 -1.65 3.21
C VAL A 6 -7.80 -2.85 2.58
N CYS A 7 -7.72 -3.92 3.34
CA CYS A 7 -7.06 -5.13 2.88
C CYS A 7 -8.07 -6.24 2.69
N TYR A 8 -7.78 -7.08 1.72
CA TYR A 8 -8.53 -8.30 1.53
C TYR A 8 -7.79 -9.38 2.31
N SER A 9 -8.49 -9.96 3.26
CA SER A 9 -7.97 -11.04 4.07
C SER A 9 -8.34 -12.30 3.35
N GLY A 10 -7.43 -12.78 2.58
CA GLY A 10 -7.72 -13.93 1.80
C GLY A 10 -7.63 -15.19 2.63
N TYR A 11 -7.66 -16.26 1.92
CA TYR A 11 -7.49 -17.58 2.44
C TYR A 11 -6.12 -17.63 3.11
N LYS A 12 -6.04 -18.19 4.27
CA LYS A 12 -4.79 -18.33 5.00
C LYS A 12 -4.26 -17.05 5.60
N GLY A 13 -5.09 -16.06 5.72
CA GLY A 13 -4.70 -14.86 6.42
C GLY A 13 -3.76 -13.95 5.68
N ASP A 14 -3.50 -14.22 4.42
CA ASP A 14 -2.72 -13.29 3.61
C ASP A 14 -3.48 -12.01 3.44
N GLU A 15 -2.87 -10.92 3.82
CA GLU A 15 -3.48 -9.61 3.67
C GLU A 15 -2.89 -8.91 2.46
N ARG A 16 -3.76 -8.33 1.67
CA ARG A 16 -3.35 -7.67 0.45
C ARG A 16 -4.13 -6.38 0.33
N PRO A 17 -3.46 -5.25 0.11
CA PRO A 17 -4.19 -3.98 -0.03
C PRO A 17 -5.06 -4.02 -1.26
N VAL A 18 -6.32 -3.62 -1.11
CA VAL A 18 -7.24 -3.54 -2.24
C VAL A 18 -7.74 -2.13 -2.45
N ARG A 19 -7.63 -1.28 -1.46
CA ARG A 19 -8.06 0.10 -1.55
C ARG A 19 -7.25 0.95 -0.60
N ILE A 20 -6.87 2.14 -1.03
CA ILE A 20 -6.13 3.06 -0.17
C ILE A 20 -6.85 4.40 -0.17
N ARG A 21 -6.64 5.13 0.91
CA ARG A 21 -7.22 6.45 1.05
C ARG A 21 -6.12 7.44 1.42
N LEU A 22 -5.94 8.42 0.57
CA LEU A 22 -4.91 9.44 0.74
C LEU A 22 -5.56 10.80 0.64
N GLY A 23 -5.39 11.60 1.68
CA GLY A 23 -5.88 12.97 1.65
C GLY A 23 -7.36 13.08 1.31
N GLY A 24 -8.16 12.14 1.80
CA GLY A 24 -9.59 12.16 1.55
C GLY A 24 -10.02 11.57 0.22
N GLN A 25 -9.08 11.10 -0.58
CA GLN A 25 -9.38 10.47 -1.86
C GLN A 25 -9.20 8.97 -1.77
N ASP A 26 -10.15 8.24 -2.34
CA ASP A 26 -10.09 6.78 -2.37
C ASP A 26 -9.56 6.30 -3.69
N TYR A 27 -8.67 5.33 -3.65
CA TYR A 27 -8.10 4.71 -4.84
C TYR A 27 -8.22 3.21 -4.72
N VAL A 28 -8.53 2.57 -5.83
CA VAL A 28 -8.59 1.11 -5.89
C VAL A 28 -7.21 0.61 -6.31
N VAL A 29 -6.72 -0.41 -5.63
CA VAL A 29 -5.45 -1.02 -5.98
C VAL A 29 -5.69 -1.97 -7.13
N GLU A 30 -5.06 -1.68 -8.27
CA GLU A 30 -5.24 -2.51 -9.45
C GLU A 30 -4.31 -3.70 -9.45
N GLU A 31 -3.10 -3.49 -8.92
CA GLU A 31 -2.12 -4.56 -8.95
C GLU A 31 -1.08 -4.33 -7.87
N VAL A 32 -0.71 -5.37 -7.17
CA VAL A 32 0.43 -5.34 -6.25
C VAL A 32 1.65 -5.75 -7.05
N LEU A 33 2.57 -4.82 -7.23
CA LEU A 33 3.71 -5.05 -8.11
C LEU A 33 4.83 -5.77 -7.39
N ASP A 34 4.98 -5.52 -6.10
CA ASP A 34 6.05 -6.13 -5.34
C ASP A 34 5.72 -6.07 -3.86
N GLN A 35 6.40 -6.89 -3.09
CA GLN A 35 6.20 -6.94 -1.67
C GLN A 35 7.50 -7.40 -1.04
N TRP A 36 7.95 -6.73 0.01
CA TRP A 36 9.18 -7.15 0.69
C TRP A 36 9.04 -6.86 2.17
N TYR A 37 9.92 -7.45 2.95
CA TYR A 37 9.84 -7.44 4.39
C TYR A 37 11.06 -6.78 4.99
N GLY A 38 10.83 -5.86 5.93
CA GLY A 38 11.88 -5.33 6.77
C GLY A 38 11.86 -6.05 8.10
N PRO A 39 12.69 -5.60 9.03
CA PRO A 39 12.76 -6.27 10.35
C PRO A 39 11.44 -6.25 11.09
N GLU A 40 10.69 -5.15 10.98
CA GLU A 40 9.42 -5.03 11.70
C GLU A 40 8.32 -4.47 10.82
N ASP A 41 8.54 -4.46 9.51
CA ASP A 41 7.60 -3.83 8.59
C ASP A 41 7.41 -4.68 7.37
N VAL A 42 6.31 -4.44 6.69
CA VAL A 42 6.05 -5.04 5.39
C VAL A 42 5.82 -3.92 4.42
N PHE A 43 6.44 -4.01 3.27
CA PHE A 43 6.34 -2.99 2.24
C PHE A 43 5.60 -3.55 1.04
N PHE A 44 4.74 -2.72 0.45
CA PHE A 44 4.01 -3.08 -0.75
C PHE A 44 4.21 -2.00 -1.80
N LYS A 45 4.60 -2.44 -2.98
CA LYS A 45 4.64 -1.56 -4.14
C LYS A 45 3.44 -1.90 -4.99
N LEU A 46 2.58 -0.93 -5.23
CA LEU A 46 1.33 -1.21 -5.93
C LEU A 46 1.00 -0.11 -6.91
N ARG A 47 0.12 -0.45 -7.84
CA ARG A 47 -0.42 0.52 -8.78
C ARG A 47 -1.91 0.70 -8.49
N ALA A 48 -2.32 1.95 -8.39
CA ALA A 48 -3.71 2.27 -8.14
C ALA A 48 -4.43 2.62 -9.43
N ASN A 49 -5.74 2.80 -9.33
CA ASN A 49 -6.57 3.05 -10.51
C ASN A 49 -6.35 4.42 -11.14
N ASP A 50 -5.58 5.28 -10.48
CA ASP A 50 -5.18 6.55 -11.08
C ASP A 50 -3.94 6.38 -11.96
N GLY A 51 -3.41 5.16 -12.05
CA GLY A 51 -2.23 4.88 -12.86
C GLY A 51 -0.92 5.12 -12.16
N ASN A 52 -0.94 5.59 -10.95
CA ASN A 52 0.27 5.92 -10.21
C ASN A 52 0.73 4.76 -9.36
N VAL A 53 2.01 4.77 -9.04
CA VAL A 53 2.64 3.72 -8.26
C VAL A 53 2.93 4.25 -6.87
N TYR A 54 2.54 3.47 -5.87
CA TYR A 54 2.70 3.84 -4.48
C TYR A 54 3.49 2.76 -3.75
N ILE A 55 4.33 3.19 -2.83
CA ILE A 55 5.00 2.26 -1.93
C ILE A 55 4.47 2.54 -0.53
N LEU A 56 3.83 1.54 0.03
CA LEU A 56 3.21 1.62 1.35
C LEU A 56 3.99 0.77 2.32
N ARG A 57 4.00 1.22 3.56
CA ARG A 57 4.69 0.51 4.62
C ARG A 57 3.70 0.20 5.71
N ARG A 58 3.60 -1.05 6.07
CA ARG A 58 2.78 -1.48 7.17
C ARG A 58 3.67 -1.73 8.37
N HIS A 59 3.39 -1.02 9.46
CA HIS A 59 4.17 -1.14 10.68
C HIS A 59 3.65 -2.31 11.50
N SER A 60 4.36 -3.40 11.47
CA SER A 60 3.93 -4.60 12.18
C SER A 60 4.05 -4.46 13.68
N ALA A 61 4.85 -3.51 14.12
CA ALA A 61 5.09 -3.36 15.56
C ALA A 61 3.89 -2.79 16.30
N THR A 62 2.99 -2.11 15.60
CA THR A 62 1.80 -1.56 16.26
C THR A 62 0.67 -2.56 16.18
N PRO A 63 -0.18 -2.62 17.21
CA PRO A 63 -1.29 -3.57 17.21
C PRO A 63 -2.24 -3.40 16.04
N GLU A 64 -2.44 -2.18 15.60
CA GLU A 64 -3.36 -1.90 14.51
C GLU A 64 -2.74 -2.10 13.13
N GLY A 65 -1.43 -2.29 13.07
CA GLY A 65 -0.77 -2.41 11.79
C GLY A 65 -0.88 -1.13 11.00
N GLU A 66 -0.35 -0.06 11.57
CA GLU A 66 -0.49 1.26 10.97
C GLU A 66 0.22 1.33 9.63
N TRP A 67 -0.39 2.03 8.69
CA TRP A 67 0.15 2.16 7.34
C TRP A 67 0.64 3.58 7.10
N THR A 68 1.76 3.69 6.39
CA THR A 68 2.27 4.99 5.97
C THR A 68 2.66 4.92 4.51
N LEU A 69 2.62 6.07 3.85
CA LEU A 69 3.07 6.19 2.48
C LEU A 69 4.56 6.50 2.48
N GLU A 70 5.33 5.60 1.87
CA GLU A 70 6.78 5.79 1.80
C GLU A 70 7.19 6.51 0.55
N SER A 71 6.49 6.24 -0.56
CA SER A 71 6.90 6.81 -1.83
C SER A 71 5.72 6.81 -2.78
N PHE A 72 5.75 7.77 -3.69
CA PHE A 72 4.71 7.92 -4.68
C PHE A 72 5.38 8.23 -6.01
N ARG A 73 4.97 7.54 -7.05
CA ARG A 73 5.48 7.78 -8.37
C ARG A 73 4.36 7.99 -9.34
N ASP A 74 4.45 9.09 -10.06
CA ASP A 74 3.53 9.37 -11.15
C ASP A 74 3.95 8.51 -12.34
N ALA A 75 3.05 7.68 -12.80
CA ALA A 75 3.36 6.76 -13.89
C ALA A 75 3.73 7.48 -15.17
N GLU A 76 3.28 8.72 -15.32
CA GLU A 76 3.59 9.47 -16.51
C GLU A 76 4.92 10.16 -16.47
N ARG A 77 5.55 10.16 -15.33
CA ARG A 77 6.87 10.74 -15.20
C ARG A 77 7.91 9.69 -15.44
N ARG A 78 8.34 9.63 -16.62
CA ARG A 78 9.32 8.62 -17.00
C ARG A 78 10.70 9.19 -16.93
N GLN A 79 11.62 8.41 -16.54
CA GLN A 79 12.99 8.86 -16.50
C GLN A 79 13.77 8.34 -17.64
#